data_d2ea116979bc6d38a05a28f24e31d686
#
_entry.id   d2ea116979bc6d38a05a28f24e31d686
#
_cell.length_a   1.000
_cell.length_b   1.000
_cell.length_c   1.000
_cell.angle_alpha   90.00
_cell.angle_beta   90.00
_cell.angle_gamma   90.00
#
_symmetry.space_group_name_H-M   'P 1'
#
loop_
_entity.id
_entity.type
_entity.pdbx_description
1 polymer ?
#
loop_
_entity_poly.entity_id
_entity_poly.type
_entity_poly.pdbx_seq_one_letter_code
_entity_poly.pdbx_strand_id
1 'polypeptide(L)'
;TRYYDSEAAKIKDPIAQQDYKDSVKYLGVYSYQNCLETQIGLGLDLKGGMNVILEISVPDVLENLADHKTDAGFTNAMKEARAQEEANGGDFVSLFINAYHKSAPGHKLAEVFATQQLQGKVSPQSSDAEVEKAIRASVQDAIDNSFNVVRTRIDKFGVVQPNIQKLEGQQGRIMV
;
A
#
# COMPACT_ATOMS: atom_id res chain seq x y z
N THR A 1 -28.27 21.09 -8.26
CA THR A 1 -26.96 21.74 -7.99
C THR A 1 -26.22 22.08 -9.26
N ARG A 2 -26.00 21.14 -10.21
CA ARG A 2 -25.22 21.39 -11.45
C ARG A 2 -25.68 22.60 -12.26
N TYR A 3 -26.97 22.88 -12.35
CA TYR A 3 -27.48 24.06 -13.05
C TYR A 3 -27.04 25.36 -12.35
N TYR A 4 -27.21 25.46 -11.05
CA TYR A 4 -26.82 26.64 -10.27
C TYR A 4 -25.31 26.83 -10.20
N ASP A 5 -24.55 25.75 -10.19
CA ASP A 5 -23.08 25.81 -10.29
C ASP A 5 -22.63 26.38 -11.64
N SER A 6 -23.32 26.00 -12.75
CA SER A 6 -23.02 26.53 -14.08
C SER A 6 -23.40 28.00 -14.23
N GLU A 7 -24.49 28.43 -13.61
CA GLU A 7 -24.89 29.83 -13.58
C GLU A 7 -23.96 30.68 -12.72
N ALA A 8 -23.62 30.21 -11.53
CA ALA A 8 -22.65 30.86 -10.65
C ALA A 8 -21.27 31.01 -11.31
N ALA A 9 -20.82 30.00 -12.07
CA ALA A 9 -19.53 30.04 -12.79
C ALA A 9 -19.44 31.15 -13.86
N LYS A 10 -20.57 31.70 -14.30
CA LYS A 10 -20.61 32.84 -15.24
C LYS A 10 -20.31 34.18 -14.56
N ILE A 11 -20.41 34.23 -13.25
CA ILE A 11 -20.14 35.42 -12.44
C ILE A 11 -18.64 35.50 -12.17
N LYS A 12 -17.96 36.51 -12.68
CA LYS A 12 -16.52 36.68 -12.57
C LYS A 12 -16.03 37.15 -11.22
N ASP A 13 -16.89 37.89 -10.49
CA ASP A 13 -16.58 38.41 -9.14
C ASP A 13 -16.82 37.29 -8.08
N PRO A 14 -15.80 36.92 -7.29
CA PRO A 14 -15.92 35.86 -6.28
C PRO A 14 -16.95 36.16 -5.19
N ILE A 15 -17.09 37.43 -4.80
CA ILE A 15 -18.05 37.86 -3.76
C ILE A 15 -19.48 37.75 -4.32
N ALA A 16 -19.72 38.29 -5.49
CA ALA A 16 -21.02 38.19 -6.16
C ALA A 16 -21.41 36.74 -6.51
N GLN A 17 -20.43 35.91 -6.80
CA GLN A 17 -20.64 34.47 -7.02
C GLN A 17 -21.10 33.77 -5.73
N GLN A 18 -20.50 34.10 -4.59
CA GLN A 18 -20.91 33.55 -3.29
C GLN A 18 -22.29 34.05 -2.89
N ASP A 19 -22.54 35.34 -3.01
CA ASP A 19 -23.86 35.93 -2.72
C ASP A 19 -24.97 35.29 -3.58
N TYR A 20 -24.69 35.02 -4.84
CA TYR A 20 -25.62 34.31 -5.71
C TYR A 20 -25.91 32.89 -5.18
N LYS A 21 -24.89 32.12 -4.80
CA LYS A 21 -25.05 30.78 -4.24
C LYS A 21 -25.85 30.79 -2.92
N ASP A 22 -25.63 31.79 -2.08
CA ASP A 22 -26.33 31.93 -0.80
C ASP A 22 -27.78 32.42 -0.95
N SER A 23 -28.08 33.18 -2.02
CA SER A 23 -29.43 33.68 -2.32
C SER A 23 -30.35 32.64 -2.95
N VAL A 24 -29.80 31.63 -3.62
CA VAL A 24 -30.59 30.62 -4.33
C VAL A 24 -31.17 29.59 -3.37
N LYS A 25 -32.49 29.42 -3.41
CA LYS A 25 -33.21 28.40 -2.66
C LYS A 25 -33.87 27.37 -3.59
N TYR A 26 -33.57 26.11 -3.38
CA TYR A 26 -34.25 25.02 -4.08
C TYR A 26 -35.62 24.78 -3.46
N LEU A 27 -36.66 24.71 -4.29
CA LEU A 27 -38.07 24.61 -3.87
C LEU A 27 -38.49 25.69 -2.88
N GLY A 28 -37.78 26.84 -2.83
CA GLY A 28 -38.09 27.96 -1.92
C GLY A 28 -37.72 27.72 -0.45
N VAL A 29 -37.26 26.54 -0.10
CA VAL A 29 -37.03 26.14 1.30
C VAL A 29 -35.56 25.76 1.57
N TYR A 30 -34.89 25.02 0.67
CA TYR A 30 -33.57 24.50 0.88
C TYR A 30 -32.50 25.46 0.35
N SER A 31 -31.55 25.88 1.19
CA SER A 31 -30.42 26.68 0.76
C SER A 31 -29.43 25.82 -0.04
N TYR A 32 -28.56 26.46 -0.86
CA TYR A 32 -27.50 25.78 -1.60
C TYR A 32 -26.60 24.95 -0.68
N GLN A 33 -26.23 25.46 0.49
CA GLN A 33 -25.42 24.74 1.48
C GLN A 33 -26.13 23.48 1.98
N ASN A 34 -27.40 23.55 2.37
CA ASN A 34 -28.18 22.40 2.78
C ASN A 34 -28.26 21.33 1.67
N CYS A 35 -28.37 21.75 0.42
CA CYS A 35 -28.34 20.82 -0.71
C CYS A 35 -26.98 20.14 -0.90
N LEU A 36 -25.87 20.84 -0.62
CA LEU A 36 -24.52 20.25 -0.66
C LEU A 36 -24.30 19.25 0.48
N GLU A 37 -24.72 19.59 1.70
CA GLU A 37 -24.57 18.74 2.88
C GLU A 37 -25.40 17.45 2.76
N THR A 38 -26.60 17.53 2.17
CA THR A 38 -27.50 16.40 1.95
C THR A 38 -27.26 15.69 0.62
N GLN A 39 -26.33 16.17 -0.18
CA GLN A 39 -25.99 15.52 -1.46
C GLN A 39 -25.47 14.12 -1.21
N ILE A 40 -26.11 13.13 -1.80
CA ILE A 40 -25.61 11.75 -1.80
C ILE A 40 -24.23 11.72 -2.43
N GLY A 41 -23.22 11.30 -1.69
CA GLY A 41 -21.88 11.07 -2.22
C GLY A 41 -21.95 10.04 -3.34
N LEU A 42 -21.85 10.51 -4.58
CA LEU A 42 -21.77 9.61 -5.73
C LEU A 42 -20.45 8.87 -5.66
N GLY A 43 -20.50 7.53 -5.70
CA GLY A 43 -19.31 6.67 -5.73
C GLY A 43 -18.44 6.91 -6.97
N LEU A 44 -17.29 6.28 -7.02
CA LEU A 44 -16.32 6.36 -8.11
C LEU A 44 -16.96 6.13 -9.48
N ASP A 45 -17.90 5.20 -9.58
CA ASP A 45 -18.61 4.85 -10.83
C ASP A 45 -19.43 6.00 -11.42
N LEU A 46 -19.88 6.94 -10.59
CA LEU A 46 -20.76 8.04 -10.99
C LEU A 46 -20.04 9.40 -11.07
N LYS A 47 -19.00 9.61 -10.26
CA LYS A 47 -18.19 10.86 -10.27
C LYS A 47 -16.91 10.72 -11.09
N GLY A 48 -16.55 9.50 -11.47
CA GLY A 48 -15.26 9.16 -12.01
C GLY A 48 -14.25 8.98 -10.88
N GLY A 49 -13.23 8.20 -11.14
CA GLY A 49 -12.16 7.90 -10.19
C GLY A 49 -11.14 7.00 -10.83
N MET A 50 -10.12 6.67 -10.06
CA MET A 50 -9.08 5.76 -10.49
C MET A 50 -8.98 4.67 -9.43
N ASN A 51 -8.84 3.44 -9.88
CA ASN A 51 -8.52 2.30 -9.05
C ASN A 51 -7.04 2.00 -9.24
N VAL A 52 -6.27 2.03 -8.17
CA VAL A 52 -4.81 1.84 -8.20
C VAL A 52 -4.45 0.65 -7.33
N ILE A 53 -3.67 -0.27 -7.90
CA ILE A 53 -3.07 -1.36 -7.14
C ILE A 53 -1.62 -0.97 -6.84
N LEU A 54 -1.29 -0.88 -5.56
CA LEU A 54 0.06 -0.66 -5.07
C LEU A 54 0.62 -2.00 -4.61
N GLU A 55 1.86 -2.28 -4.97
CA GLU A 55 2.56 -3.50 -4.58
C GLU A 55 3.79 -3.14 -3.74
N ILE A 56 3.98 -3.84 -2.64
CA ILE A 56 5.16 -3.73 -1.79
C ILE A 56 6.16 -4.75 -2.29
N SER A 57 7.37 -4.29 -2.61
CA SER A 57 8.45 -5.17 -3.03
C SER A 57 8.95 -6.00 -1.84
N VAL A 58 8.48 -7.24 -1.75
CA VAL A 58 8.96 -8.21 -0.74
C VAL A 58 10.46 -8.48 -0.90
N PRO A 59 11.03 -8.59 -2.13
CA PRO A 59 12.46 -8.66 -2.33
C PRO A 59 13.25 -7.55 -1.63
N ASP A 60 12.81 -6.30 -1.76
CA ASP A 60 13.52 -5.16 -1.16
C ASP A 60 13.40 -5.17 0.37
N VAL A 61 12.28 -5.66 0.91
CA VAL A 61 12.16 -5.89 2.36
C VAL A 61 13.17 -6.93 2.83
N LEU A 62 13.36 -8.04 2.12
CA LEU A 62 14.35 -9.05 2.46
C LEU A 62 15.78 -8.50 2.38
N GLU A 63 16.13 -7.71 1.36
CA GLU A 63 17.43 -7.07 1.25
C GLU A 63 17.70 -6.14 2.43
N ASN A 64 16.71 -5.38 2.86
CA ASN A 64 16.82 -4.52 4.05
C ASN A 64 16.99 -5.35 5.33
N LEU A 65 16.24 -6.44 5.52
CA LEU A 65 16.36 -7.33 6.68
C LEU A 65 17.73 -8.01 6.75
N ALA A 66 18.35 -8.29 5.59
CA ALA A 66 19.69 -8.83 5.48
C ALA A 66 20.80 -7.75 5.59
N ASP A 67 20.45 -6.49 5.90
CA ASP A 67 21.38 -5.36 5.97
C ASP A 67 22.19 -5.19 4.67
N HIS A 68 21.52 -5.32 3.52
CA HIS A 68 22.09 -5.21 2.17
C HIS A 68 23.35 -6.06 1.95
N LYS A 69 23.36 -7.27 2.49
CA LYS A 69 24.50 -8.18 2.29
C LYS A 69 24.74 -8.45 0.80
N THR A 70 26.03 -8.41 0.43
CA THR A 70 26.49 -8.66 -0.94
C THR A 70 27.13 -10.05 -1.08
N ASP A 71 26.88 -10.95 -0.15
CA ASP A 71 27.34 -12.33 -0.22
C ASP A 71 26.82 -13.01 -1.50
N ALA A 72 27.70 -13.80 -2.15
CA ALA A 72 27.36 -14.43 -3.41
C ALA A 72 26.20 -15.42 -3.30
N GLY A 73 26.10 -16.15 -2.18
CA GLY A 73 25.00 -17.08 -1.90
C GLY A 73 23.66 -16.35 -1.80
N PHE A 74 23.62 -15.25 -1.04
CA PHE A 74 22.45 -14.39 -0.90
C PHE A 74 22.04 -13.76 -2.23
N THR A 75 22.99 -13.14 -2.94
CA THR A 75 22.74 -12.44 -4.20
C THR A 75 22.22 -13.40 -5.29
N ASN A 76 22.79 -14.60 -5.40
CA ASN A 76 22.33 -15.60 -6.36
C ASN A 76 20.93 -16.12 -5.99
N ALA A 77 20.67 -16.36 -4.70
CA ALA A 77 19.35 -16.78 -4.22
C ALA A 77 18.26 -15.72 -4.50
N MET A 78 18.57 -14.44 -4.27
CA MET A 78 17.66 -13.34 -4.58
C MET A 78 17.35 -13.26 -6.08
N LYS A 79 18.35 -13.45 -6.93
CA LYS A 79 18.22 -13.44 -8.39
C LYS A 79 17.35 -14.60 -8.88
N GLU A 80 17.60 -15.80 -8.37
CA GLU A 80 16.84 -17.01 -8.71
C GLU A 80 15.38 -16.88 -8.22
N ALA A 81 15.17 -16.40 -7.00
CA ALA A 81 13.83 -16.21 -6.44
C ALA A 81 13.01 -15.20 -7.24
N ARG A 82 13.60 -14.05 -7.64
CA ARG A 82 12.94 -13.06 -8.51
C ARG A 82 12.54 -13.64 -9.86
N ALA A 83 13.44 -14.39 -10.50
CA ALA A 83 13.15 -15.03 -11.77
C ALA A 83 12.02 -16.09 -11.65
N GLN A 84 11.98 -16.83 -10.56
CA GLN A 84 10.92 -17.81 -10.30
C GLN A 84 9.57 -17.16 -10.00
N GLU A 85 9.57 -16.05 -9.22
CA GLU A 85 8.37 -15.28 -8.93
C GLU A 85 7.76 -14.68 -10.20
N GLU A 86 8.59 -14.10 -11.08
CA GLU A 86 8.15 -13.54 -12.36
C GLU A 86 7.58 -14.63 -13.32
N ALA A 87 8.17 -15.82 -13.32
CA ALA A 87 7.76 -16.90 -14.22
C ALA A 87 6.52 -17.64 -13.76
N ASN A 88 6.39 -17.92 -12.46
CA ASN A 88 5.40 -18.83 -11.91
C ASN A 88 4.51 -18.19 -10.84
N GLY A 89 4.85 -16.99 -10.38
CA GLY A 89 4.28 -16.41 -9.18
C GLY A 89 4.68 -17.18 -7.93
N GLY A 90 4.05 -16.89 -6.82
CA GLY A 90 4.21 -17.61 -5.57
C GLY A 90 4.69 -16.73 -4.42
N ASP A 91 4.94 -17.38 -3.29
CA ASP A 91 5.44 -16.71 -2.10
C ASP A 91 6.95 -16.48 -2.20
N PHE A 92 7.35 -15.23 -2.34
CA PHE A 92 8.75 -14.85 -2.53
C PHE A 92 9.67 -15.36 -1.40
N VAL A 93 9.21 -15.37 -0.16
CA VAL A 93 10.00 -15.84 0.99
C VAL A 93 10.33 -17.32 0.84
N SER A 94 9.35 -18.14 0.46
CA SER A 94 9.59 -19.57 0.19
C SER A 94 10.52 -19.81 -0.99
N LEU A 95 10.35 -19.06 -2.08
CA LEU A 95 11.21 -19.14 -3.27
C LEU A 95 12.65 -18.77 -2.91
N PHE A 96 12.84 -17.71 -2.16
CA PHE A 96 14.15 -17.27 -1.70
C PHE A 96 14.84 -18.33 -0.81
N ILE A 97 14.14 -18.88 0.18
CA ILE A 97 14.69 -19.89 1.08
C ILE A 97 15.15 -21.12 0.30
N ASN A 98 14.31 -21.60 -0.62
CA ASN A 98 14.65 -22.72 -1.48
C ASN A 98 15.87 -22.44 -2.37
N ALA A 99 15.93 -21.26 -2.96
CA ALA A 99 17.06 -20.82 -3.77
C ALA A 99 18.34 -20.66 -2.94
N TYR A 100 18.24 -20.15 -1.71
CA TYR A 100 19.39 -20.00 -0.81
C TYR A 100 20.01 -21.33 -0.42
N HIS A 101 19.19 -22.33 -0.05
CA HIS A 101 19.69 -23.67 0.24
C HIS A 101 20.40 -24.36 -0.94
N LYS A 102 20.00 -24.02 -2.19
CA LYS A 102 20.69 -24.49 -3.40
C LYS A 102 22.00 -23.74 -3.67
N SER A 103 21.99 -22.41 -3.48
CA SER A 103 23.13 -21.54 -3.79
C SER A 103 24.22 -21.58 -2.72
N ALA A 104 23.88 -21.88 -1.48
CA ALA A 104 24.79 -21.93 -0.34
C ALA A 104 24.54 -23.19 0.51
N PRO A 105 24.84 -24.41 -0.02
CA PRO A 105 24.60 -25.65 0.70
C PRO A 105 25.47 -25.71 1.97
N GLY A 106 24.83 -25.99 3.10
CA GLY A 106 25.48 -26.07 4.41
C GLY A 106 25.59 -24.77 5.21
N HIS A 107 25.21 -23.63 4.62
CA HIS A 107 25.08 -22.37 5.33
C HIS A 107 23.67 -22.19 5.91
N LYS A 108 23.59 -21.60 7.11
CA LYS A 108 22.32 -21.34 7.77
C LYS A 108 21.76 -19.98 7.36
N LEU A 109 20.44 -19.87 7.27
CA LEU A 109 19.77 -18.57 7.07
C LEU A 109 20.13 -17.56 8.17
N ALA A 110 20.39 -18.02 9.39
CA ALA A 110 20.82 -17.17 10.50
C ALA A 110 22.12 -16.39 10.22
N GLU A 111 23.04 -16.91 9.39
CA GLU A 111 24.28 -16.20 9.02
C GLU A 111 23.99 -14.92 8.20
N VAL A 112 22.88 -14.90 7.47
CA VAL A 112 22.45 -13.77 6.68
C VAL A 112 21.55 -12.84 7.48
N PHE A 113 20.61 -13.39 8.25
CA PHE A 113 19.54 -12.63 8.90
C PHE A 113 19.76 -12.35 10.40
N ALA A 114 20.90 -12.76 10.99
CA ALA A 114 21.28 -12.30 12.34
C ALA A 114 21.78 -10.86 12.29
N THR A 115 20.92 -9.94 11.86
CA THR A 115 21.21 -8.52 11.68
C THR A 115 20.61 -7.69 12.79
N GLN A 116 20.99 -6.41 12.87
CA GLN A 116 20.43 -5.47 13.83
C GLN A 116 18.91 -5.27 13.64
N GLN A 117 18.42 -5.40 12.41
CA GLN A 117 17.01 -5.32 12.05
C GLN A 117 16.16 -6.42 12.71
N LEU A 118 16.73 -7.62 12.86
CA LEU A 118 16.08 -8.78 13.46
C LEU A 118 16.60 -9.10 14.87
N GLN A 119 17.28 -8.14 15.50
CA GLN A 119 17.80 -8.29 16.86
C GLN A 119 16.68 -8.65 17.84
N GLY A 120 16.90 -9.70 18.62
CA GLY A 120 15.91 -10.25 19.57
C GLY A 120 14.90 -11.23 18.95
N LYS A 121 14.78 -11.28 17.60
CA LYS A 121 13.96 -12.30 16.89
C LYS A 121 14.82 -13.42 16.30
N VAL A 122 16.04 -13.09 15.85
CA VAL A 122 17.00 -14.04 15.25
C VAL A 122 18.35 -13.92 15.93
N SER A 123 18.95 -15.06 16.28
CA SER A 123 20.30 -15.18 16.79
C SER A 123 21.15 -16.01 15.81
N PRO A 124 22.50 -15.94 15.85
CA PRO A 124 23.37 -16.77 15.00
C PRO A 124 23.17 -18.29 15.19
N GLN A 125 22.57 -18.71 16.30
CA GLN A 125 22.27 -20.10 16.60
C GLN A 125 20.84 -20.51 16.22
N SER A 126 19.99 -19.57 15.76
CA SER A 126 18.60 -19.86 15.38
C SER A 126 18.54 -20.89 14.27
N SER A 127 17.52 -21.73 14.31
CA SER A 127 17.21 -22.66 13.24
C SER A 127 16.62 -21.94 12.02
N ASP A 128 16.74 -22.54 10.84
CA ASP A 128 16.18 -21.95 9.62
C ASP A 128 14.67 -21.73 9.70
N ALA A 129 13.93 -22.61 10.40
CA ALA A 129 12.50 -22.45 10.63
C ALA A 129 12.16 -21.22 11.53
N GLU A 130 13.00 -20.95 12.54
CA GLU A 130 12.83 -19.75 13.38
C GLU A 130 13.14 -18.48 12.60
N VAL A 131 14.19 -18.53 11.77
CA VAL A 131 14.54 -17.40 10.88
C VAL A 131 13.45 -17.14 9.87
N GLU A 132 12.92 -18.19 9.21
CA GLU A 132 11.79 -18.07 8.28
C GLU A 132 10.59 -17.41 8.96
N LYS A 133 10.21 -17.86 10.14
CA LYS A 133 9.11 -17.28 10.92
C LYS A 133 9.34 -15.80 11.24
N ALA A 134 10.57 -15.44 11.62
CA ALA A 134 10.94 -14.06 11.91
C ALA A 134 10.89 -13.17 10.65
N ILE A 135 11.37 -13.69 9.51
CA ILE A 135 11.29 -13.00 8.20
C ILE A 135 9.83 -12.75 7.83
N ARG A 136 8.98 -13.79 7.86
CA ARG A 136 7.56 -13.68 7.52
C ARG A 136 6.84 -12.67 8.40
N ALA A 137 7.10 -12.69 9.70
CA ALA A 137 6.54 -11.70 10.64
C ALA A 137 6.98 -10.27 10.27
N SER A 138 8.27 -10.08 9.95
CA SER A 138 8.78 -8.75 9.60
C SER A 138 8.29 -8.25 8.24
N VAL A 139 8.10 -9.14 7.27
CA VAL A 139 7.45 -8.81 5.99
C VAL A 139 6.01 -8.39 6.22
N GLN A 140 5.27 -9.12 7.06
CA GLN A 140 3.89 -8.77 7.41
C GLN A 140 3.81 -7.41 8.12
N ASP A 141 4.71 -7.16 9.08
CA ASP A 141 4.82 -5.87 9.77
C ASP A 141 5.09 -4.72 8.77
N ALA A 142 5.97 -4.94 7.77
CA ALA A 142 6.26 -3.96 6.72
C ALA A 142 5.04 -3.67 5.83
N ILE A 143 4.28 -4.71 5.47
CA ILE A 143 3.02 -4.58 4.72
C ILE A 143 2.00 -3.77 5.51
N ASP A 144 1.82 -4.09 6.79
CA ASP A 144 0.86 -3.42 7.67
C ASP A 144 1.22 -1.94 7.89
N ASN A 145 2.49 -1.65 8.08
CA ASN A 145 3.00 -0.28 8.20
C ASN A 145 2.79 0.51 6.91
N SER A 146 3.08 -0.08 5.75
CA SER A 146 2.89 0.56 4.45
C SER A 146 1.42 0.84 4.18
N PHE A 147 0.53 -0.12 4.51
CA PHE A 147 -0.91 0.07 4.43
C PHE A 147 -1.39 1.27 5.27
N ASN A 148 -0.94 1.37 6.51
CA ASN A 148 -1.29 2.46 7.41
C ASN A 148 -0.77 3.81 6.91
N VAL A 149 0.44 3.85 6.34
CA VAL A 149 1.02 5.06 5.72
C VAL A 149 0.20 5.50 4.52
N VAL A 150 -0.15 4.58 3.62
CA VAL A 150 -0.98 4.87 2.44
C VAL A 150 -2.34 5.41 2.88
N ARG A 151 -3.01 4.72 3.80
CA ARG A 151 -4.30 5.15 4.36
C ARG A 151 -4.23 6.56 4.94
N THR A 152 -3.25 6.82 5.80
CA THR A 152 -3.08 8.14 6.44
C THR A 152 -2.83 9.25 5.41
N ARG A 153 -2.08 8.95 4.33
CA ARG A 153 -1.86 9.93 3.25
C ARG A 153 -3.13 10.21 2.47
N ILE A 154 -3.90 9.19 2.14
CA ILE A 154 -5.17 9.34 1.41
C ILE A 154 -6.18 10.11 2.24
N ASP A 155 -6.29 9.82 3.55
CA ASP A 155 -7.16 10.54 4.47
C ASP A 155 -6.79 12.05 4.53
N LYS A 156 -5.50 12.39 4.48
CA LYS A 156 -5.01 13.78 4.44
C LYS A 156 -5.39 14.54 3.15
N PHE A 157 -5.59 13.84 2.04
CA PHE A 157 -6.06 14.46 0.80
C PHE A 157 -7.55 14.79 0.81
N GLY A 158 -8.29 14.43 1.87
CA GLY A 158 -9.71 14.71 1.99
C GLY A 158 -10.58 13.96 0.98
N VAL A 159 -10.13 12.80 0.51
CA VAL A 159 -10.89 11.93 -0.38
C VAL A 159 -12.10 11.38 0.37
N VAL A 160 -13.28 11.64 -0.15
CA VAL A 160 -14.53 11.17 0.46
C VAL A 160 -14.69 9.68 0.22
N GLN A 161 -14.70 8.90 1.30
CA GLN A 161 -14.88 7.44 1.30
C GLN A 161 -13.91 6.68 0.39
N PRO A 162 -12.58 6.75 0.65
CA PRO A 162 -11.62 5.92 -0.09
C PRO A 162 -11.85 4.44 0.26
N ASN A 163 -11.88 3.59 -0.75
CA ASN A 163 -11.96 2.14 -0.56
C ASN A 163 -10.55 1.56 -0.59
N ILE A 164 -9.91 1.41 0.57
CA ILE A 164 -8.55 0.90 0.68
C ILE A 164 -8.61 -0.52 1.25
N GLN A 165 -8.18 -1.50 0.46
CA GLN A 165 -8.24 -2.91 0.84
C GLN A 165 -6.91 -3.62 0.57
N LYS A 166 -6.55 -4.57 1.44
CA LYS A 166 -5.49 -5.54 1.17
C LYS A 166 -6.08 -6.64 0.30
N LEU A 167 -5.38 -7.01 -0.77
CA LEU A 167 -5.82 -8.10 -1.64
C LEU A 167 -5.46 -9.45 -1.00
N GLU A 168 -6.47 -10.23 -0.65
CA GLU A 168 -6.27 -11.57 -0.11
C GLU A 168 -5.63 -12.50 -1.16
N GLY A 169 -4.70 -13.34 -0.72
CA GLY A 169 -3.98 -14.29 -1.58
C GLY A 169 -2.83 -13.69 -2.42
N GLN A 170 -2.61 -12.39 -2.36
CA GLN A 170 -1.50 -11.71 -3.03
C GLN A 170 -0.74 -10.87 -2.00
N GLN A 171 0.37 -11.43 -1.48
CA GLN A 171 1.18 -10.75 -0.47
C GLN A 171 1.67 -9.38 -0.97
N GLY A 172 1.45 -8.35 -0.16
CA GLY A 172 1.98 -7.03 -0.41
C GLY A 172 1.16 -6.14 -1.36
N ARG A 173 0.00 -6.59 -1.87
CA ARG A 173 -0.85 -5.78 -2.75
C ARG A 173 -1.97 -5.08 -1.99
N ILE A 174 -2.09 -3.78 -2.27
CA ILE A 174 -3.09 -2.87 -1.69
C ILE A 174 -3.87 -2.24 -2.83
N MET A 175 -5.18 -2.37 -2.81
CA MET A 175 -6.08 -1.67 -3.73
C MET A 175 -6.56 -0.37 -3.08
N VAL A 176 -6.51 0.70 -3.86
CA VAL A 176 -6.93 2.05 -3.47
C VAL A 176 -7.94 2.61 -4.45
#